data_1a4518874e84b7708dcc4fff30ab3bd4
#
_entry.id   1a4518874e84b7708dcc4fff30ab3bd4
#
_cell.length_a   1.000
_cell.length_b   1.000
_cell.length_c   1.000
_cell.angle_alpha   90.00
_cell.angle_beta   90.00
_cell.angle_gamma   90.00
#
_symmetry.space_group_name_H-M   'P 1'
#
loop_
_entity.id
_entity.type
_entity.pdbx_description
1 polymer ?
#
loop_
_entity_poly.entity_id
_entity_poly.type
_entity_poly.pdbx_seq_one_letter_code
_entity_poly.pdbx_strand_id
1 'polypeptide(L)'
;MDKKDITKTVKALTVAAAAGLILSLTIIGIRDSAQETAPAASMETETVKDGGLDVPGGDTSFKSYMDYRCITNRESAQYKLQQICTTDTDGLRRTTGGDYVIAVGSYYSDTVGDRFRITTEAGEFCATVGDLKADAHTNRTHQYTAMDNGMKNVIEFVVDVDTLDETAKVMGDISYAGDKFEGNVERIEKIE
;
A
#
# COMPACT_ATOMS: atom_id res chain seq x y z
N MET A 1 -16.73 14.70 -8.93
CA MET A 1 -15.99 15.34 -7.82
C MET A 1 -14.64 14.67 -7.79
N ASP A 2 -13.55 15.42 -7.85
CA ASP A 2 -12.20 14.84 -7.94
C ASP A 2 -11.83 14.15 -6.61
N LYS A 3 -11.09 13.05 -6.64
CA LYS A 3 -10.55 12.32 -5.47
C LYS A 3 -9.88 13.28 -4.47
N LYS A 4 -9.15 14.28 -4.97
CA LYS A 4 -8.47 15.30 -4.15
C LYS A 4 -9.41 16.17 -3.33
N ASP A 5 -10.61 16.42 -3.82
CA ASP A 5 -11.58 17.27 -3.11
C ASP A 5 -12.25 16.52 -1.94
N ILE A 6 -12.49 15.22 -2.09
CA ILE A 6 -13.05 14.38 -1.02
C ILE A 6 -12.05 14.28 0.15
N THR A 7 -10.78 14.00 -0.15
CA THR A 7 -9.73 13.87 0.86
C THR A 7 -9.50 15.18 1.62
N LYS A 8 -9.52 16.33 0.92
CA LYS A 8 -9.40 17.65 1.55
C LYS A 8 -10.58 17.98 2.45
N THR A 9 -11.79 17.61 2.05
CA THR A 9 -13.00 17.86 2.83
C THR A 9 -13.02 17.05 4.13
N VAL A 10 -12.60 15.78 4.08
CA VAL A 10 -12.51 14.92 5.27
C VAL A 10 -11.40 15.40 6.21
N LYS A 11 -10.21 15.74 5.69
CA LYS A 11 -9.10 16.30 6.51
C LYS A 11 -9.44 17.67 7.12
N ALA A 12 -10.20 18.52 6.43
CA ALA A 12 -10.62 19.81 6.97
C ALA A 12 -11.64 19.70 8.11
N LEU A 13 -12.49 18.67 8.13
CA LEU A 13 -13.45 18.47 9.21
C LEU A 13 -12.80 17.98 10.50
N THR A 14 -11.67 17.27 10.43
CA THR A 14 -10.95 16.73 11.59
C THR A 14 -10.06 17.78 12.27
N VAL A 15 -9.62 18.84 11.57
CA VAL A 15 -8.73 19.90 12.11
C VAL A 15 -9.50 21.01 12.86
N ALA A 16 -10.81 21.13 12.67
CA ALA A 16 -11.60 22.22 13.26
C ALA A 16 -11.99 22.01 14.76
N ALA A 17 -11.64 20.89 15.39
CA ALA A 17 -12.05 20.54 16.74
C ALA A 17 -10.99 20.75 17.85
N ALA A 18 -9.80 21.31 17.55
CA ALA A 18 -8.72 21.47 18.53
C ALA A 18 -8.07 22.85 18.48
N ALA A 19 -8.83 23.92 18.76
CA ALA A 19 -8.29 25.24 19.04
C ALA A 19 -9.07 25.89 20.18
N GLY A 20 -8.60 25.69 21.41
CA GLY A 20 -9.12 26.35 22.59
C GLY A 20 -8.17 26.26 23.78
N LEU A 21 -7.51 27.38 24.04
CA LEU A 21 -6.86 27.85 25.27
C LEU A 21 -5.74 26.99 25.90
N ILE A 22 -4.56 27.59 26.01
CA ILE A 22 -3.90 27.90 27.33
C ILE A 22 -2.86 29.02 27.12
N LEU A 23 -2.95 29.99 28.01
CA LEU A 23 -2.09 31.19 28.15
C LEU A 23 -0.95 30.89 29.15
N SER A 24 0.24 31.41 28.81
CA SER A 24 1.38 31.81 29.68
C SER A 24 2.01 30.85 30.68
N LEU A 25 3.33 30.63 30.57
CA LEU A 25 4.34 31.14 31.50
C LEU A 25 5.77 30.96 30.97
N THR A 26 6.54 32.04 30.97
CA THR A 26 7.96 32.15 30.63
C THR A 26 8.83 31.54 31.74
N ILE A 27 9.80 30.67 31.43
CA ILE A 27 11.02 30.52 32.21
C ILE A 27 12.19 30.20 31.29
N ILE A 28 13.21 31.05 31.36
CA ILE A 28 14.51 30.96 30.73
C ILE A 28 15.31 29.81 31.34
N GLY A 29 15.81 28.91 30.54
CA GLY A 29 16.76 27.89 30.96
C GLY A 29 17.53 27.38 29.76
N ILE A 30 18.70 27.98 29.54
CA ILE A 30 19.69 27.49 28.57
C ILE A 30 20.21 26.14 29.09
N ARG A 31 19.98 25.08 28.33
CA ARG A 31 20.78 23.86 28.41
C ARG A 31 21.00 23.32 27.01
N ASP A 32 22.25 23.38 26.63
CA ASP A 32 22.88 22.63 25.56
C ASP A 32 22.47 21.16 25.67
N SER A 33 21.79 20.65 24.68
CA SER A 33 21.49 19.23 24.54
C SER A 33 21.77 18.85 23.11
N ALA A 34 22.82 18.09 22.92
CA ALA A 34 23.23 17.44 21.70
C ALA A 34 22.01 16.85 20.98
N GLN A 35 21.83 17.28 19.77
CA GLN A 35 20.88 16.73 18.82
C GLN A 35 21.39 15.35 18.41
N GLU A 36 20.86 14.32 19.05
CA GLU A 36 21.05 12.93 18.67
C GLU A 36 20.38 12.72 17.32
N THR A 37 21.17 12.84 16.25
CA THR A 37 20.76 12.47 14.91
C THR A 37 20.51 10.96 14.90
N ALA A 38 19.24 10.57 14.83
CA ALA A 38 18.88 9.21 14.49
C ALA A 38 19.62 8.79 13.21
N PRO A 39 20.22 7.60 13.17
CA PRO A 39 20.91 7.14 11.98
C PRO A 39 19.90 7.08 10.84
N ALA A 40 20.15 7.80 9.75
CA ALA A 40 19.48 7.61 8.48
C ALA A 40 19.62 6.12 8.13
N ALA A 41 18.48 5.42 8.06
CA ALA A 41 18.46 4.07 7.55
C ALA A 41 19.12 4.11 6.18
N SER A 42 20.25 3.43 6.04
CA SER A 42 20.92 3.25 4.76
C SER A 42 19.93 2.53 3.86
N MET A 43 19.45 3.21 2.83
CA MET A 43 18.77 2.56 1.71
C MET A 43 19.82 1.62 1.10
N GLU A 44 19.72 0.34 1.44
CA GLU A 44 20.44 -0.68 0.69
C GLU A 44 19.98 -0.57 -0.76
N THR A 45 20.93 -0.47 -1.67
CA THR A 45 20.66 -0.39 -3.12
C THR A 45 20.12 -1.75 -3.54
N GLU A 46 18.79 -1.92 -3.55
CA GLU A 46 18.17 -3.13 -4.05
C GLU A 46 18.47 -3.26 -5.55
N THR A 47 18.97 -4.43 -5.93
CA THR A 47 19.32 -4.72 -7.34
C THR A 47 18.03 -4.95 -8.13
N VAL A 48 17.72 -4.04 -9.04
CA VAL A 48 16.63 -4.19 -10.02
C VAL A 48 17.08 -5.14 -11.11
N LYS A 49 16.35 -6.23 -11.33
CA LYS A 49 16.54 -7.07 -12.52
C LYS A 49 16.07 -6.29 -13.74
N ASP A 50 16.96 -6.10 -14.70
CA ASP A 50 16.78 -5.29 -15.91
C ASP A 50 15.46 -5.63 -16.63
N GLY A 51 14.61 -4.61 -16.82
CA GLY A 51 13.34 -4.67 -17.52
C GLY A 51 12.12 -4.69 -16.60
N GLY A 52 11.44 -3.54 -16.43
CA GLY A 52 10.13 -3.47 -15.80
C GLY A 52 9.12 -4.39 -16.50
N LEU A 53 8.18 -4.98 -15.76
CA LEU A 53 7.10 -5.78 -16.32
C LEU A 53 6.03 -4.84 -16.93
N ASP A 54 5.42 -5.28 -18.04
CA ASP A 54 4.42 -4.48 -18.74
C ASP A 54 3.20 -4.20 -17.87
N VAL A 55 2.84 -2.93 -17.72
CA VAL A 55 1.61 -2.49 -17.08
C VAL A 55 0.55 -2.27 -18.16
N PRO A 56 -0.70 -2.74 -17.96
CA PRO A 56 -1.74 -2.58 -18.97
C PRO A 56 -2.09 -1.10 -19.16
N GLY A 57 -2.16 -0.63 -20.41
CA GLY A 57 -2.60 0.73 -20.71
C GLY A 57 -4.03 1.02 -20.26
N GLY A 58 -4.37 2.28 -20.02
CA GLY A 58 -5.67 2.74 -19.54
C GLY A 58 -5.69 3.00 -18.03
N ASP A 59 -6.88 3.07 -17.43
CA ASP A 59 -7.04 3.43 -16.02
C ASP A 59 -6.69 2.25 -15.10
N THR A 60 -5.55 2.34 -14.41
CA THR A 60 -5.05 1.40 -13.41
C THR A 60 -5.02 2.02 -12.01
N SER A 61 -5.74 3.12 -11.81
CA SER A 61 -5.70 3.88 -10.55
C SER A 61 -6.40 3.19 -9.38
N PHE A 62 -7.34 2.29 -9.66
CA PHE A 62 -8.05 1.51 -8.64
C PHE A 62 -7.20 0.37 -8.09
N LYS A 63 -7.13 0.23 -6.77
CA LYS A 63 -6.42 -0.83 -6.07
C LYS A 63 -7.33 -1.43 -4.99
N SER A 64 -7.87 -2.62 -5.27
CA SER A 64 -8.71 -3.32 -4.30
C SER A 64 -7.92 -3.80 -3.08
N TYR A 65 -8.64 -4.36 -2.13
CA TYR A 65 -8.06 -5.05 -0.99
C TYR A 65 -8.81 -6.34 -0.66
N MET A 66 -8.13 -7.23 0.04
CA MET A 66 -8.69 -8.42 0.66
C MET A 66 -8.27 -8.52 2.12
N ASP A 67 -9.15 -9.04 2.96
CA ASP A 67 -8.81 -9.32 4.36
C ASP A 67 -7.87 -10.52 4.46
N TYR A 68 -6.75 -10.38 5.18
CA TYR A 68 -5.79 -11.47 5.37
C TYR A 68 -6.42 -12.74 5.99
N ARG A 69 -7.52 -12.61 6.74
CA ARG A 69 -8.25 -13.72 7.37
C ARG A 69 -9.00 -14.60 6.36
N CYS A 70 -9.16 -14.13 5.12
CA CYS A 70 -9.69 -14.94 4.02
C CYS A 70 -8.70 -16.03 3.58
N ILE A 71 -7.41 -15.89 3.90
CA ILE A 71 -6.37 -16.89 3.63
C ILE A 71 -6.42 -17.97 4.71
N THR A 72 -7.20 -19.01 4.51
CA THR A 72 -7.53 -20.01 5.53
C THR A 72 -6.77 -21.33 5.43
N ASN A 73 -6.16 -21.62 4.26
CA ASN A 73 -5.39 -22.86 4.09
C ASN A 73 -4.03 -22.77 4.82
N ARG A 74 -3.96 -23.39 6.00
CA ARG A 74 -2.78 -23.33 6.89
C ARG A 74 -1.50 -23.91 6.29
N GLU A 75 -1.62 -24.79 5.30
CA GLU A 75 -0.47 -25.40 4.62
C GLU A 75 0.06 -24.55 3.47
N SER A 76 -0.69 -23.55 3.03
CA SER A 76 -0.29 -22.69 1.93
C SER A 76 0.87 -21.76 2.31
N ALA A 77 1.66 -21.37 1.32
CA ALA A 77 2.70 -20.36 1.48
C ALA A 77 2.11 -18.99 1.88
N GLN A 78 0.94 -18.66 1.34
CA GLN A 78 0.20 -17.44 1.66
C GLN A 78 -0.10 -17.36 3.16
N TYR A 79 -0.69 -18.42 3.72
CA TYR A 79 -1.02 -18.46 5.14
C TYR A 79 0.24 -18.35 6.02
N LYS A 80 1.30 -19.10 5.69
CA LYS A 80 2.57 -19.06 6.42
C LYS A 80 3.19 -17.66 6.41
N LEU A 81 3.15 -16.97 5.27
CA LEU A 81 3.61 -15.58 5.18
C LEU A 81 2.79 -14.66 6.09
N GLN A 82 1.46 -14.78 6.10
CA GLN A 82 0.60 -13.93 6.94
C GLN A 82 0.89 -14.10 8.45
N GLN A 83 1.40 -15.26 8.89
CA GLN A 83 1.71 -15.48 10.31
C GLN A 83 2.90 -14.64 10.80
N ILE A 84 3.78 -14.21 9.91
CA ILE A 84 4.96 -13.39 10.24
C ILE A 84 4.79 -11.93 9.83
N CYS A 85 3.71 -11.58 9.13
CA CYS A 85 3.37 -10.21 8.79
C CYS A 85 2.76 -9.47 9.98
N THR A 86 2.94 -8.15 10.00
CA THR A 86 2.29 -7.23 10.95
C THR A 86 1.28 -6.36 10.20
N THR A 87 0.41 -5.68 10.95
CA THR A 87 -0.50 -4.67 10.40
C THR A 87 0.02 -3.29 10.79
N ASP A 88 0.11 -2.36 9.83
CA ASP A 88 0.49 -0.98 10.11
C ASP A 88 -0.71 -0.13 10.61
N THR A 89 -0.46 1.15 10.84
CA THR A 89 -1.46 2.08 11.39
C THR A 89 -2.65 2.32 10.47
N ASP A 90 -2.48 2.08 9.18
CA ASP A 90 -3.51 2.29 8.15
C ASP A 90 -4.22 0.98 7.76
N GLY A 91 -3.92 -0.11 8.49
CA GLY A 91 -4.54 -1.42 8.30
C GLY A 91 -3.92 -2.27 7.20
N LEU A 92 -2.79 -1.84 6.62
CA LEU A 92 -2.12 -2.58 5.57
C LEU A 92 -1.18 -3.64 6.15
N ARG A 93 -1.19 -4.85 5.57
CA ARG A 93 -0.27 -5.91 6.01
C ARG A 93 1.15 -5.64 5.51
N ARG A 94 2.13 -5.85 6.40
CA ARG A 94 3.55 -5.58 6.15
C ARG A 94 4.37 -6.82 6.45
N THR A 95 5.33 -7.11 5.58
CA THR A 95 6.36 -8.12 5.88
C THR A 95 7.31 -7.62 6.97
N THR A 96 8.13 -8.51 7.53
CA THR A 96 9.21 -8.13 8.46
C THR A 96 10.25 -7.20 7.85
N GLY A 97 10.42 -7.23 6.52
CA GLY A 97 11.26 -6.30 5.76
C GLY A 97 10.60 -4.94 5.49
N GLY A 98 9.34 -4.77 5.88
CA GLY A 98 8.61 -3.52 5.71
C GLY A 98 7.84 -3.38 4.38
N ASP A 99 7.89 -4.37 3.49
CA ASP A 99 7.13 -4.34 2.24
C ASP A 99 5.62 -4.48 2.48
N TYR A 100 4.82 -3.86 1.65
CA TYR A 100 3.38 -4.09 1.61
C TYR A 100 3.07 -5.50 1.09
N VAL A 101 2.07 -6.16 1.65
CA VAL A 101 1.64 -7.48 1.18
C VAL A 101 0.55 -7.30 0.15
N ILE A 102 0.75 -7.88 -1.04
CA ILE A 102 -0.17 -7.73 -2.18
C ILE A 102 -0.53 -9.07 -2.81
N ALA A 103 -1.61 -9.05 -3.61
CA ALA A 103 -1.94 -10.08 -4.59
C ALA A 103 -1.83 -9.50 -6.01
N VAL A 104 -1.26 -10.29 -6.91
CA VAL A 104 -1.10 -9.96 -8.33
C VAL A 104 -1.55 -11.12 -9.21
N GLY A 105 -1.80 -10.85 -10.48
CA GLY A 105 -2.07 -11.89 -11.47
C GLY A 105 -0.80 -12.68 -11.83
N SER A 106 -0.99 -13.89 -12.37
CA SER A 106 0.10 -14.82 -12.69
C SER A 106 1.06 -14.29 -13.76
N TYR A 107 0.69 -13.25 -14.52
CA TYR A 107 1.60 -12.53 -15.41
C TYR A 107 2.78 -11.91 -14.65
N TYR A 108 2.55 -11.37 -13.45
CA TYR A 108 3.59 -10.72 -12.65
C TYR A 108 4.34 -11.73 -11.79
N SER A 109 3.61 -12.61 -11.11
CA SER A 109 4.19 -13.70 -10.31
C SER A 109 3.16 -14.77 -10.00
N ASP A 110 3.63 -16.01 -9.95
CA ASP A 110 2.94 -17.18 -9.41
C ASP A 110 3.56 -17.66 -8.08
N THR A 111 4.48 -16.87 -7.51
CA THR A 111 5.30 -17.26 -6.36
C THR A 111 5.09 -16.32 -5.18
N VAL A 112 4.61 -16.86 -4.07
CA VAL A 112 4.52 -16.14 -2.78
C VAL A 112 5.92 -15.83 -2.27
N GLY A 113 6.15 -14.58 -1.90
CA GLY A 113 7.45 -14.09 -1.44
C GLY A 113 8.23 -13.30 -2.50
N ASP A 114 7.81 -13.34 -3.77
CA ASP A 114 8.40 -12.46 -4.79
C ASP A 114 8.20 -11.00 -4.40
N ARG A 115 9.24 -10.18 -4.63
CA ARG A 115 9.27 -8.78 -4.25
C ARG A 115 9.23 -7.88 -5.48
N PHE A 116 8.53 -6.77 -5.35
CA PHE A 116 8.38 -5.77 -6.40
C PHE A 116 8.59 -4.36 -5.85
N ARG A 117 9.22 -3.52 -6.68
CA ARG A 117 9.11 -2.08 -6.61
C ARG A 117 7.99 -1.65 -7.54
N ILE A 118 7.06 -0.89 -7.01
CA ILE A 118 5.86 -0.44 -7.72
C ILE A 118 5.85 1.08 -7.71
N THR A 119 5.78 1.67 -8.90
CA THR A 119 5.66 3.13 -9.09
C THR A 119 4.23 3.46 -9.52
N THR A 120 3.65 4.45 -8.87
CA THR A 120 2.39 5.08 -9.26
C THR A 120 2.65 6.52 -9.71
N GLU A 121 1.64 7.21 -10.24
CA GLU A 121 1.76 8.64 -10.56
C GLU A 121 2.14 9.51 -9.34
N ALA A 122 1.84 9.05 -8.12
CA ALA A 122 2.04 9.83 -6.91
C ALA A 122 3.22 9.37 -6.05
N GLY A 123 3.81 8.21 -6.32
CA GLY A 123 4.95 7.73 -5.52
C GLY A 123 5.41 6.32 -5.83
N GLU A 124 6.25 5.81 -4.95
CA GLU A 124 6.85 4.48 -5.08
C GLU A 124 6.75 3.72 -3.75
N PHE A 125 6.62 2.41 -3.83
CA PHE A 125 6.65 1.52 -2.67
C PHE A 125 7.15 0.12 -3.03
N CYS A 126 7.72 -0.58 -2.04
CA CYS A 126 8.06 -1.99 -2.16
C CYS A 126 6.90 -2.86 -1.69
N ALA A 127 6.68 -3.98 -2.39
CA ALA A 127 5.63 -4.93 -2.10
C ALA A 127 6.11 -6.37 -2.24
N THR A 128 5.58 -7.25 -1.40
CA THR A 128 5.81 -8.69 -1.46
C THR A 128 4.51 -9.41 -1.83
N VAL A 129 4.59 -10.35 -2.75
CA VAL A 129 3.45 -11.20 -3.12
C VAL A 129 3.08 -12.09 -1.95
N GLY A 130 1.93 -11.85 -1.37
CA GLY A 130 1.39 -12.61 -0.24
C GLY A 130 0.14 -13.39 -0.57
N ASP A 131 -0.46 -13.12 -1.73
CA ASP A 131 -1.54 -13.90 -2.31
C ASP A 131 -1.48 -13.85 -3.84
N LEU A 132 -2.22 -14.71 -4.50
CA LEU A 132 -2.23 -14.88 -5.96
C LEU A 132 -3.66 -14.72 -6.47
N LYS A 133 -3.86 -13.82 -7.42
CA LYS A 133 -5.15 -13.72 -8.12
C LYS A 133 -5.37 -14.97 -8.96
N ALA A 134 -6.52 -15.61 -8.80
CA ALA A 134 -6.87 -16.73 -9.66
C ALA A 134 -7.03 -16.27 -11.11
N ASP A 135 -6.46 -16.98 -12.06
CA ASP A 135 -6.51 -16.68 -13.50
C ASP A 135 -7.95 -16.52 -14.02
N ALA A 136 -8.89 -17.28 -13.46
CA ALA A 136 -10.31 -17.17 -13.78
C ALA A 136 -10.93 -15.80 -13.43
N HIS A 137 -10.30 -15.03 -12.56
CA HIS A 137 -10.76 -13.70 -12.13
C HIS A 137 -9.95 -12.57 -12.75
N THR A 138 -9.03 -12.88 -13.67
CA THR A 138 -8.20 -11.91 -14.35
C THR A 138 -8.54 -11.83 -15.84
N ASN A 139 -8.01 -10.81 -16.51
CA ASN A 139 -8.12 -10.69 -17.96
C ASN A 139 -7.34 -11.83 -18.68
N ARG A 140 -7.49 -11.92 -19.99
CA ARG A 140 -6.86 -12.99 -20.79
C ARG A 140 -5.32 -13.04 -20.71
N THR A 141 -4.67 -11.93 -20.35
CA THR A 141 -3.21 -11.87 -20.16
C THR A 141 -2.80 -12.02 -18.70
N HIS A 142 -3.74 -12.28 -17.80
CA HIS A 142 -3.52 -12.45 -16.35
C HIS A 142 -2.82 -11.26 -15.65
N GLN A 143 -3.00 -10.04 -16.19
CA GLN A 143 -2.38 -8.83 -15.65
C GLN A 143 -3.27 -8.10 -14.64
N TYR A 144 -4.61 -8.17 -14.78
CA TYR A 144 -5.54 -7.39 -13.97
C TYR A 144 -6.93 -8.04 -13.88
N THR A 145 -7.67 -7.67 -12.85
CA THR A 145 -9.12 -7.90 -12.78
C THR A 145 -9.83 -6.72 -13.45
N ALA A 146 -10.67 -7.01 -14.46
CA ALA A 146 -11.48 -5.97 -15.10
C ALA A 146 -12.62 -5.52 -14.16
N MET A 147 -12.81 -4.21 -14.05
CA MET A 147 -13.89 -3.59 -13.27
C MET A 147 -15.02 -3.15 -14.19
N ASP A 148 -16.26 -3.17 -13.69
CA ASP A 148 -17.46 -2.81 -14.49
C ASP A 148 -17.41 -1.37 -15.05
N ASN A 149 -16.69 -0.48 -14.38
CA ASN A 149 -16.48 0.91 -14.81
C ASN A 149 -15.33 1.10 -15.82
N GLY A 150 -14.71 0.01 -16.29
CA GLY A 150 -13.63 0.03 -17.25
C GLY A 150 -12.23 0.19 -16.63
N MET A 151 -12.12 0.39 -15.31
CA MET A 151 -10.85 0.41 -14.60
C MET A 151 -10.22 -0.99 -14.56
N LYS A 152 -8.90 -1.04 -14.36
CA LYS A 152 -8.10 -2.26 -14.32
C LYS A 152 -7.44 -2.41 -12.96
N ASN A 153 -7.91 -3.34 -12.16
CA ASN A 153 -7.34 -3.64 -10.85
C ASN A 153 -6.10 -4.54 -11.01
N VAL A 154 -4.93 -3.93 -11.13
CA VAL A 154 -3.65 -4.62 -11.30
C VAL A 154 -3.19 -5.22 -9.97
N ILE A 155 -3.29 -4.44 -8.89
CA ILE A 155 -2.77 -4.76 -7.57
C ILE A 155 -3.91 -4.80 -6.58
N GLU A 156 -3.95 -5.84 -5.74
CA GLU A 156 -4.84 -5.95 -4.61
C GLU A 156 -4.03 -6.01 -3.32
N PHE A 157 -4.35 -5.17 -2.34
CA PHE A 157 -3.63 -5.17 -1.08
C PHE A 157 -4.20 -6.19 -0.11
N VAL A 158 -3.32 -6.85 0.65
CA VAL A 158 -3.75 -7.66 1.79
C VAL A 158 -3.79 -6.78 3.03
N VAL A 159 -4.93 -6.76 3.72
CA VAL A 159 -5.22 -5.82 4.81
C VAL A 159 -5.79 -6.52 6.04
N ASP A 160 -5.84 -5.80 7.15
CA ASP A 160 -6.70 -6.07 8.28
C ASP A 160 -7.87 -5.08 8.24
N VAL A 161 -9.04 -5.53 7.80
CA VAL A 161 -10.21 -4.64 7.61
C VAL A 161 -10.71 -4.01 8.89
N ASP A 162 -10.37 -4.55 10.07
CA ASP A 162 -10.80 -3.97 11.34
C ASP A 162 -10.06 -2.67 11.65
N THR A 163 -8.84 -2.52 11.13
CA THR A 163 -7.98 -1.35 11.33
C THR A 163 -7.70 -0.57 10.05
N LEU A 164 -8.27 -0.99 8.91
CA LEU A 164 -8.10 -0.32 7.62
C LEU A 164 -8.62 1.12 7.69
N ASP A 165 -7.90 2.05 7.04
CA ASP A 165 -8.36 3.44 6.86
C ASP A 165 -9.82 3.48 6.44
N GLU A 166 -10.63 4.29 7.13
CA GLU A 166 -12.07 4.29 6.94
C GLU A 166 -12.49 4.78 5.55
N THR A 167 -11.73 5.70 4.95
CA THR A 167 -12.01 6.19 3.60
C THR A 167 -11.72 5.11 2.57
N ALA A 168 -10.56 4.44 2.69
CA ALA A 168 -10.21 3.31 1.83
C ALA A 168 -11.23 2.18 1.94
N LYS A 169 -11.69 1.89 3.16
CA LYS A 169 -12.69 0.86 3.43
C LYS A 169 -14.04 1.17 2.77
N VAL A 170 -14.53 2.41 2.93
CA VAL A 170 -15.82 2.84 2.34
C VAL A 170 -15.74 2.89 0.82
N MET A 171 -14.62 3.34 0.26
CA MET A 171 -14.43 3.45 -1.18
C MET A 171 -14.05 2.12 -1.85
N GLY A 172 -13.63 1.12 -1.08
CA GLY A 172 -13.12 -0.15 -1.61
C GLY A 172 -11.78 -0.01 -2.35
N ASP A 173 -11.03 1.08 -2.08
CA ASP A 173 -9.87 1.48 -2.89
C ASP A 173 -8.73 1.98 -2.01
N ILE A 174 -7.61 1.29 -2.02
CA ILE A 174 -6.40 1.60 -1.24
C ILE A 174 -5.74 2.91 -1.67
N SER A 175 -6.06 3.45 -2.84
CA SER A 175 -5.61 4.80 -3.24
C SER A 175 -5.98 5.89 -2.23
N TYR A 176 -6.91 5.63 -1.32
CA TYR A 176 -7.31 6.53 -0.24
C TYR A 176 -6.56 6.30 1.07
N ALA A 177 -5.80 5.20 1.21
CA ALA A 177 -5.06 4.88 2.43
C ALA A 177 -3.68 5.58 2.52
N GLY A 178 -3.21 6.21 1.46
CA GLY A 178 -1.95 6.97 1.48
C GLY A 178 -1.59 7.55 0.12
N ASP A 179 -1.01 8.74 0.16
CA ASP A 179 -0.73 9.54 -1.05
C ASP A 179 0.05 8.77 -2.13
N LYS A 180 1.02 7.95 -1.75
CA LYS A 180 1.84 7.15 -2.68
C LYS A 180 1.08 6.04 -3.43
N PHE A 181 -0.15 5.76 -3.05
CA PHE A 181 -1.00 4.78 -3.75
C PHE A 181 -1.93 5.45 -4.77
N GLU A 182 -1.96 6.79 -4.82
CA GLU A 182 -2.83 7.52 -5.75
C GLU A 182 -2.36 7.38 -7.21
N GLY A 183 -3.31 7.48 -8.13
CA GLY A 183 -3.07 7.50 -9.56
C GLY A 183 -2.80 6.13 -10.17
N ASN A 184 -2.45 6.11 -11.44
CA ASN A 184 -2.18 4.91 -12.19
C ASN A 184 -0.92 4.19 -11.69
N VAL A 185 -0.92 2.85 -11.79
CA VAL A 185 0.32 2.08 -11.72
C VAL A 185 1.08 2.32 -13.02
N GLU A 186 2.28 2.87 -12.92
CA GLU A 186 3.13 3.22 -14.07
C GLU A 186 4.20 2.16 -14.33
N ARG A 187 4.71 1.53 -13.26
CA ARG A 187 5.82 0.59 -13.36
C ARG A 187 5.76 -0.49 -12.29
N ILE A 188 6.12 -1.69 -12.65
CA ILE A 188 6.30 -2.85 -11.76
C ILE A 188 7.64 -3.49 -12.08
N GLU A 189 8.54 -3.52 -11.11
CA GLU A 189 9.88 -4.10 -11.25
C GLU A 189 10.09 -5.19 -10.21
N LYS A 190 10.54 -6.36 -10.65
CA LYS A 190 10.94 -7.42 -9.72
C LYS A 190 12.27 -7.05 -9.07
N ILE A 191 12.33 -7.12 -7.75
CA ILE A 191 13.53 -6.86 -6.94
C ILE A 191 13.92 -8.11 -6.15
N GLU A 192 15.17 -8.17 -5.68
CA GLU A 192 15.70 -9.29 -4.89
C GLU A 192 15.47 -9.10 -3.39
#